data_79b03e15b799c1e06342c903d1e64fc8
#
_entry.id   79b03e15b799c1e06342c903d1e64fc8
#
_cell.length_a   1.000
_cell.length_b   1.000
_cell.length_c   1.000
_cell.angle_alpha   90.00
_cell.angle_beta   90.00
_cell.angle_gamma   90.00
#
_symmetry.space_group_name_H-M   'P 1'
#
loop_
_entity.id
_entity.type
_entity.pdbx_description
1 polymer ?
#
loop_
_entity_poly.entity_id
_entity_poly.type
_entity_poly.pdbx_seq_one_letter_code
_entity_poly.pdbx_strand_id
1 'polypeptide(L)'
;MFRFFLVLVFFQVFATSAQFSLSGTYDGYVAVSKKGVSSLPFMVSHAKIGAYEINLLELELRFTHHAWSAQFSPALGSYMQNNFALEASHRRYLYESYLQYAQGKNEWAIGTFSSPYTQETPRGVDQISATRSLAAEYVPYYVSGLRWTRSWTSQFKTQLFVTSGWQRLLLSAVRPSFGLLFQYEKKNWKYNWSHFYGDLAPTGKIDPLLVQNRWRFFQEFNIGYAKNNWTLQSCVYGGLQKQTGASQLKFWLQGNLQASYTVNDQLSLNARSEIFYDPSMVGFSTANTPFTSVSSGFMYQLGPVLQVGQEIRYFLSRQIEIPVYYSFLRLKF
;
A
#
# COMPACT_ATOMS: atom_id res chain seq x y z
N MET A 1 -31.84 -21.07 -24.07
CA MET A 1 -32.33 -21.60 -22.81
C MET A 1 -31.35 -22.60 -22.16
N PHE A 2 -30.78 -23.56 -22.88
CA PHE A 2 -29.87 -24.59 -22.31
C PHE A 2 -28.56 -24.04 -21.69
N ARG A 3 -28.01 -22.95 -22.21
CA ARG A 3 -26.75 -22.34 -21.67
C ARG A 3 -26.92 -21.61 -20.33
N PHE A 4 -28.10 -21.09 -20.05
CA PHE A 4 -28.42 -20.48 -18.76
C PHE A 4 -28.66 -21.51 -17.66
N PHE A 5 -29.18 -22.69 -18.00
CA PHE A 5 -29.43 -23.77 -17.07
C PHE A 5 -28.12 -24.41 -16.58
N LEU A 6 -27.09 -24.53 -17.45
CA LEU A 6 -25.79 -25.07 -17.09
C LEU A 6 -25.05 -24.13 -16.12
N VAL A 7 -25.15 -22.83 -16.26
CA VAL A 7 -24.56 -21.84 -15.36
C VAL A 7 -25.24 -21.90 -13.99
N LEU A 8 -26.55 -22.03 -13.93
CA LEU A 8 -27.33 -22.15 -12.68
C LEU A 8 -27.03 -23.47 -11.94
N VAL A 9 -26.90 -24.59 -12.66
CA VAL A 9 -26.55 -25.90 -12.07
C VAL A 9 -25.10 -25.90 -11.57
N PHE A 10 -24.17 -25.26 -12.28
CA PHE A 10 -22.80 -25.08 -11.80
C PHE A 10 -22.78 -24.25 -10.51
N PHE A 11 -23.58 -23.20 -10.40
CA PHE A 11 -23.70 -22.39 -9.19
C PHE A 11 -24.29 -23.16 -8.00
N GLN A 12 -25.27 -24.05 -8.22
CA GLN A 12 -25.90 -24.84 -7.16
C GLN A 12 -24.98 -25.95 -6.60
N VAL A 13 -24.15 -26.57 -7.43
CA VAL A 13 -23.22 -27.63 -6.97
C VAL A 13 -22.08 -27.05 -6.14
N PHE A 14 -21.68 -25.79 -6.36
CA PHE A 14 -20.67 -25.10 -5.57
C PHE A 14 -21.20 -24.48 -4.26
N ALA A 15 -22.51 -24.36 -4.09
CA ALA A 15 -23.12 -23.61 -2.99
C ALA A 15 -23.12 -24.35 -1.62
N THR A 16 -22.88 -25.66 -1.57
CA THR A 16 -23.04 -26.44 -0.33
C THR A 16 -21.83 -26.42 0.61
N SER A 17 -20.66 -25.92 0.19
CA SER A 17 -19.48 -25.78 1.03
C SER A 17 -18.68 -24.47 0.80
N ALA A 18 -19.19 -23.57 -0.03
CA ALA A 18 -18.57 -22.30 -0.32
C ALA A 18 -18.90 -21.28 0.76
N GLN A 19 -17.89 -20.59 1.28
CA GLN A 19 -18.04 -19.44 2.17
C GLN A 19 -17.87 -18.15 1.37
N PHE A 20 -18.80 -17.24 1.58
CA PHE A 20 -18.72 -15.90 1.04
C PHE A 20 -18.67 -14.90 2.19
N SER A 21 -17.74 -13.97 2.15
CA SER A 21 -17.65 -12.86 3.10
C SER A 21 -17.60 -11.53 2.38
N LEU A 22 -18.26 -10.56 2.97
CA LEU A 22 -18.26 -9.16 2.58
C LEU A 22 -17.78 -8.33 3.75
N SER A 23 -16.79 -7.49 3.51
CA SER A 23 -16.34 -6.47 4.46
C SER A 23 -16.05 -5.17 3.71
N GLY A 24 -15.81 -4.10 4.43
CA GLY A 24 -15.51 -2.83 3.81
C GLY A 24 -14.82 -1.85 4.74
N THR A 25 -14.22 -0.84 4.13
CA THR A 25 -13.60 0.27 4.86
C THR A 25 -13.90 1.59 4.17
N TYR A 26 -14.04 2.61 4.98
CA TYR A 26 -14.21 3.99 4.56
C TYR A 26 -13.21 4.87 5.30
N ASP A 27 -12.49 5.72 4.60
CA ASP A 27 -11.55 6.71 5.14
C ASP A 27 -11.84 8.07 4.51
N GLY A 28 -12.51 8.93 5.28
CA GLY A 28 -12.78 10.32 4.94
C GLY A 28 -11.98 11.26 5.81
N TYR A 29 -11.58 12.39 5.26
CA TYR A 29 -10.80 13.37 6.00
C TYR A 29 -11.05 14.83 5.58
N VAL A 30 -10.69 15.74 6.47
CA VAL A 30 -10.48 17.16 6.21
C VAL A 30 -9.05 17.50 6.62
N ALA A 31 -8.33 18.21 5.75
CA ALA A 31 -7.01 18.71 6.08
C ALA A 31 -6.98 20.23 5.95
N VAL A 32 -6.31 20.90 6.89
CA VAL A 32 -6.13 22.34 6.92
C VAL A 32 -4.65 22.67 7.03
N SER A 33 -4.20 23.67 6.29
CA SER A 33 -2.81 24.13 6.31
C SER A 33 -2.75 25.67 6.17
N LYS A 34 -1.55 26.22 6.04
CA LYS A 34 -1.34 27.64 5.80
C LYS A 34 -1.99 28.09 4.49
N LYS A 35 -2.33 29.38 4.42
CA LYS A 35 -2.93 30.00 3.23
C LYS A 35 -2.10 29.74 1.97
N GLY A 36 -2.79 29.38 0.87
CA GLY A 36 -2.18 29.12 -0.44
C GLY A 36 -1.79 27.67 -0.69
N VAL A 37 -1.88 26.77 0.32
CA VAL A 37 -1.66 25.34 0.14
C VAL A 37 -3.00 24.66 -0.10
N SER A 38 -3.24 24.16 -1.30
CA SER A 38 -4.46 23.41 -1.68
C SER A 38 -4.24 21.92 -1.82
N SER A 39 -2.99 21.50 -1.96
CA SER A 39 -2.59 20.08 -2.02
C SER A 39 -1.12 19.91 -1.65
N LEU A 40 -0.75 18.67 -1.31
CA LEU A 40 0.61 18.26 -0.99
C LEU A 40 1.16 17.43 -2.17
N PRO A 41 2.01 18.00 -3.04
CA PRO A 41 2.45 17.31 -4.27
C PRO A 41 3.36 16.10 -4.01
N PHE A 42 3.83 15.95 -2.78
CA PHE A 42 4.66 14.83 -2.31
C PHE A 42 3.88 13.74 -1.56
N MET A 43 2.56 13.90 -1.42
CA MET A 43 1.66 12.91 -0.86
C MET A 43 0.69 12.42 -1.93
N VAL A 44 0.38 11.15 -1.91
CA VAL A 44 -0.63 10.54 -2.78
C VAL A 44 -1.91 10.29 -1.99
N SER A 45 -1.74 9.77 -0.76
CA SER A 45 -2.83 9.62 0.21
C SER A 45 -2.99 10.91 1.03
N HIS A 46 -4.20 11.31 1.34
CA HIS A 46 -4.50 12.48 2.18
C HIS A 46 -3.84 13.79 1.69
N ALA A 47 -3.71 13.93 0.38
CA ALA A 47 -2.96 15.02 -0.24
C ALA A 47 -3.73 16.34 -0.37
N LYS A 48 -5.07 16.30 -0.39
CA LYS A 48 -5.92 17.48 -0.62
C LYS A 48 -6.11 18.30 0.65
N ILE A 49 -6.04 19.62 0.52
CA ILE A 49 -6.14 20.58 1.62
C ILE A 49 -7.37 21.48 1.39
N GLY A 50 -8.07 21.83 2.47
CA GLY A 50 -9.13 22.84 2.47
C GLY A 50 -10.53 22.32 2.10
N ALA A 51 -10.70 21.02 1.87
CA ALA A 51 -11.99 20.43 1.59
C ALA A 51 -12.12 19.05 2.25
N TYR A 52 -13.35 18.60 2.44
CA TYR A 52 -13.61 17.21 2.77
C TYR A 52 -13.30 16.32 1.56
N GLU A 53 -12.62 15.20 1.81
CA GLU A 53 -12.22 14.25 0.77
C GLU A 53 -12.44 12.81 1.26
N ILE A 54 -12.90 11.95 0.37
CA ILE A 54 -12.88 10.51 0.56
C ILE A 54 -11.53 10.02 0.06
N ASN A 55 -10.65 9.63 1.00
CA ASN A 55 -9.37 9.03 0.65
C ASN A 55 -9.58 7.63 0.06
N LEU A 56 -10.33 6.76 0.76
CA LEU A 56 -10.60 5.40 0.32
C LEU A 56 -12.00 4.95 0.77
N LEU A 57 -12.77 4.41 -0.15
CA LEU A 57 -13.92 3.53 0.12
C LEU A 57 -13.65 2.22 -0.60
N GLU A 58 -13.54 1.12 0.13
CA GLU A 58 -13.28 -0.22 -0.39
C GLU A 58 -14.34 -1.19 0.09
N LEU A 59 -14.75 -2.09 -0.81
CA LEU A 59 -15.52 -3.30 -0.48
C LEU A 59 -14.63 -4.51 -0.78
N GLU A 60 -14.52 -5.43 0.16
CA GLU A 60 -13.81 -6.68 -0.02
C GLU A 60 -14.81 -7.83 -0.12
N LEU A 61 -14.83 -8.47 -1.27
CA LEU A 61 -15.61 -9.67 -1.56
C LEU A 61 -14.66 -10.86 -1.59
N ARG A 62 -14.83 -11.79 -0.65
CA ARG A 62 -14.02 -13.01 -0.60
C ARG A 62 -14.90 -14.25 -0.73
N PHE A 63 -14.47 -15.12 -1.58
CA PHE A 63 -15.03 -16.44 -1.80
C PHE A 63 -14.01 -17.50 -1.43
N THR A 64 -14.42 -18.54 -0.67
CA THR A 64 -13.54 -19.66 -0.29
C THR A 64 -14.27 -20.97 -0.51
N HIS A 65 -13.63 -21.91 -1.18
CA HIS A 65 -14.14 -23.25 -1.42
C HIS A 65 -12.98 -24.27 -1.42
N HIS A 66 -12.92 -25.11 -0.38
CA HIS A 66 -11.82 -26.06 -0.17
C HIS A 66 -10.43 -25.36 -0.20
N ALA A 67 -9.58 -25.78 -1.13
CA ALA A 67 -8.24 -25.23 -1.32
C ALA A 67 -8.22 -23.91 -2.13
N TRP A 68 -9.34 -23.49 -2.69
CA TRP A 68 -9.46 -22.30 -3.53
C TRP A 68 -10.04 -21.15 -2.78
N SER A 69 -9.49 -19.98 -3.03
CA SER A 69 -10.10 -18.71 -2.64
C SER A 69 -9.97 -17.68 -3.76
N ALA A 70 -10.94 -16.79 -3.83
CA ALA A 70 -10.89 -15.65 -4.73
C ALA A 70 -11.20 -14.39 -3.93
N GLN A 71 -10.54 -13.31 -4.26
CA GLN A 71 -10.81 -11.98 -3.71
C GLN A 71 -11.07 -11.00 -4.83
N PHE A 72 -12.06 -10.14 -4.63
CA PHE A 72 -12.35 -9.00 -5.49
C PHE A 72 -12.67 -7.80 -4.62
N SER A 73 -11.83 -6.75 -4.73
CA SER A 73 -11.93 -5.54 -3.91
C SER A 73 -12.06 -4.32 -4.82
N PRO A 74 -13.28 -3.93 -5.22
CA PRO A 74 -13.52 -2.64 -5.84
C PRO A 74 -13.32 -1.52 -4.82
N ALA A 75 -12.71 -0.42 -5.27
CA ALA A 75 -12.49 0.73 -4.41
C ALA A 75 -12.57 2.05 -5.19
N LEU A 76 -12.87 3.11 -4.47
CA LEU A 76 -12.92 4.47 -4.98
C LEU A 76 -12.34 5.46 -3.96
N GLY A 77 -12.16 6.71 -4.38
CA GLY A 77 -11.60 7.78 -3.58
C GLY A 77 -10.31 8.36 -4.18
N SER A 78 -9.77 9.38 -3.54
CA SER A 78 -8.56 10.06 -4.04
C SER A 78 -7.35 9.16 -4.04
N TYR A 79 -7.24 8.19 -3.11
CA TYR A 79 -6.22 7.16 -3.13
C TYR A 79 -6.20 6.40 -4.46
N MET A 80 -7.36 5.93 -4.92
CA MET A 80 -7.46 5.17 -6.18
C MET A 80 -7.14 6.04 -7.39
N GLN A 81 -7.65 7.28 -7.43
CA GLN A 81 -7.40 8.18 -8.55
C GLN A 81 -5.92 8.56 -8.68
N ASN A 82 -5.24 8.80 -7.57
CA ASN A 82 -3.85 9.23 -7.57
C ASN A 82 -2.88 8.06 -7.76
N ASN A 83 -3.06 6.96 -7.03
CA ASN A 83 -2.15 5.80 -7.10
C ASN A 83 -2.30 5.01 -8.40
N PHE A 84 -3.47 5.02 -8.99
CA PHE A 84 -3.75 4.36 -10.27
C PHE A 84 -3.79 5.36 -11.44
N ALA A 85 -3.25 6.57 -11.26
CA ALA A 85 -3.29 7.63 -12.28
C ALA A 85 -2.71 7.21 -13.63
N LEU A 86 -1.75 6.29 -13.64
CA LEU A 86 -1.12 5.75 -14.84
C LEU A 86 -1.93 4.66 -15.54
N GLU A 87 -2.98 4.15 -14.90
CA GLU A 87 -3.89 3.17 -15.47
C GLU A 87 -5.03 3.86 -16.23
N ALA A 88 -5.61 3.15 -17.20
CA ALA A 88 -6.82 3.61 -17.88
C ALA A 88 -7.95 3.87 -16.86
N SER A 89 -8.72 4.93 -17.06
CA SER A 89 -9.72 5.41 -16.08
C SER A 89 -10.67 4.33 -15.58
N HIS A 90 -11.15 3.44 -16.48
CA HIS A 90 -12.04 2.33 -16.13
C HIS A 90 -11.41 1.25 -15.25
N ARG A 91 -10.06 1.22 -15.08
CA ARG A 91 -9.33 0.27 -14.22
C ARG A 91 -8.99 0.82 -12.85
N ARG A 92 -9.15 2.12 -12.63
CA ARG A 92 -8.78 2.79 -11.38
C ARG A 92 -9.70 2.46 -10.20
N TYR A 93 -10.64 1.54 -10.39
CA TYR A 93 -11.57 1.08 -9.36
C TYR A 93 -11.27 -0.34 -8.87
N LEU A 94 -10.25 -0.99 -9.41
CA LEU A 94 -9.84 -2.33 -9.02
C LEU A 94 -8.63 -2.24 -8.09
N TYR A 95 -8.87 -2.38 -6.79
CA TYR A 95 -7.81 -2.37 -5.79
C TYR A 95 -7.09 -3.73 -5.70
N GLU A 96 -7.86 -4.82 -5.48
CA GLU A 96 -7.35 -6.19 -5.50
C GLU A 96 -8.29 -7.11 -6.29
N SER A 97 -7.71 -8.05 -7.02
CA SER A 97 -8.47 -9.13 -7.66
C SER A 97 -7.55 -10.30 -7.94
N TYR A 98 -7.73 -11.40 -7.24
CA TYR A 98 -6.89 -12.58 -7.43
C TYR A 98 -7.63 -13.88 -7.15
N LEU A 99 -7.15 -14.94 -7.79
CA LEU A 99 -7.48 -16.33 -7.49
C LEU A 99 -6.29 -16.97 -6.78
N GLN A 100 -6.54 -17.72 -5.71
CA GLN A 100 -5.52 -18.39 -4.92
C GLN A 100 -5.86 -19.87 -4.74
N TYR A 101 -4.83 -20.71 -4.78
CA TYR A 101 -4.89 -22.12 -4.46
C TYR A 101 -3.90 -22.45 -3.34
N ALA A 102 -4.35 -23.10 -2.28
CA ALA A 102 -3.54 -23.48 -1.13
C ALA A 102 -3.41 -25.01 -1.02
N GLN A 103 -2.18 -25.49 -0.86
CA GLN A 103 -1.89 -26.90 -0.64
C GLN A 103 -0.76 -27.10 0.37
N GLY A 104 -1.10 -27.63 1.52
CA GLY A 104 -0.15 -27.83 2.61
C GLY A 104 0.47 -26.50 3.07
N LYS A 105 1.77 -26.37 2.91
CA LYS A 105 2.53 -25.16 3.29
C LYS A 105 2.70 -24.16 2.12
N ASN A 106 2.13 -24.43 0.97
CA ASN A 106 2.29 -23.61 -0.22
C ASN A 106 0.95 -22.98 -0.63
N GLU A 107 1.03 -21.76 -1.11
CA GLU A 107 -0.08 -21.03 -1.72
C GLU A 107 0.40 -20.42 -3.03
N TRP A 108 -0.39 -20.53 -4.07
CA TRP A 108 -0.17 -19.91 -5.37
C TRP A 108 -1.33 -18.98 -5.66
N ALA A 109 -1.03 -17.79 -6.11
CA ALA A 109 -2.07 -16.84 -6.48
C ALA A 109 -1.71 -16.16 -7.80
N ILE A 110 -2.74 -15.81 -8.56
CA ILE A 110 -2.65 -15.05 -9.80
C ILE A 110 -3.65 -13.90 -9.77
N GLY A 111 -3.21 -12.70 -10.12
CA GLY A 111 -4.06 -11.53 -10.17
C GLY A 111 -3.36 -10.25 -9.76
N THR A 112 -4.14 -9.32 -9.22
CA THR A 112 -3.66 -8.05 -8.66
C THR A 112 -3.74 -8.11 -7.14
N PHE A 113 -2.64 -7.76 -6.49
CA PHE A 113 -2.46 -7.77 -5.05
C PHE A 113 -2.15 -6.36 -4.56
N SER A 114 -2.56 -6.04 -3.32
CA SER A 114 -1.99 -4.90 -2.60
C SER A 114 -0.48 -5.04 -2.46
N SER A 115 0.18 -3.93 -2.20
CA SER A 115 1.63 -3.90 -2.09
C SER A 115 2.16 -4.90 -1.06
N PRO A 116 3.15 -5.72 -1.40
CA PRO A 116 3.89 -6.53 -0.44
C PRO A 116 4.96 -5.71 0.31
N TYR A 117 5.15 -4.45 -0.08
CA TYR A 117 6.13 -3.52 0.47
C TYR A 117 5.45 -2.61 1.48
N THR A 118 6.18 -2.21 2.53
CA THR A 118 5.67 -1.51 3.71
C THR A 118 4.69 -2.32 4.57
N GLN A 119 4.60 -2.00 5.84
CA GLN A 119 3.59 -2.56 6.74
C GLN A 119 2.30 -1.74 6.73
N GLU A 120 2.32 -0.56 6.12
CA GLU A 120 1.18 0.35 6.08
C GLU A 120 0.27 0.02 4.91
N THR A 121 -0.98 -0.26 5.22
CA THR A 121 -2.03 -0.47 4.22
C THR A 121 -2.66 0.87 3.83
N PRO A 122 -3.40 0.98 2.74
CA PRO A 122 -4.20 2.17 2.45
C PRO A 122 -5.45 2.30 3.33
N ARG A 123 -5.82 1.24 4.06
CA ARG A 123 -6.97 1.22 4.96
C ARG A 123 -6.62 1.98 6.23
N GLY A 124 -7.11 3.19 6.37
CA GLY A 124 -6.78 4.07 7.49
C GLY A 124 -7.05 3.47 8.86
N VAL A 125 -8.10 2.66 8.99
CA VAL A 125 -8.48 1.98 10.24
C VAL A 125 -7.44 0.99 10.77
N ASP A 126 -6.55 0.51 9.89
CA ASP A 126 -5.50 -0.47 10.24
C ASP A 126 -4.13 0.21 10.45
N GLN A 127 -4.07 1.54 10.47
CA GLN A 127 -2.82 2.31 10.62
C GLN A 127 -2.51 2.63 12.09
N ILE A 128 -1.21 2.74 12.39
CA ILE A 128 -0.72 3.25 13.68
C ILE A 128 -0.95 4.76 13.78
N SER A 129 -0.65 5.48 12.70
CA SER A 129 -0.85 6.93 12.58
C SER A 129 -2.04 7.23 11.69
N ALA A 130 -2.59 8.42 11.82
CA ALA A 130 -3.78 8.80 11.07
C ALA A 130 -3.50 8.96 9.56
N THR A 131 -2.33 9.43 9.15
CA THR A 131 -1.88 9.43 7.76
C THR A 131 -0.81 8.37 7.52
N ARG A 132 -0.60 7.96 6.25
CA ARG A 132 0.50 7.08 5.87
C ARG A 132 1.84 7.80 5.95
N SER A 133 2.91 7.03 6.18
CA SER A 133 4.27 7.57 6.14
C SER A 133 4.73 7.86 4.71
N LEU A 134 5.80 8.64 4.57
CA LEU A 134 6.48 8.83 3.30
C LEU A 134 7.01 7.51 2.72
N ALA A 135 7.32 6.52 3.56
CA ALA A 135 7.70 5.18 3.10
C ALA A 135 6.62 4.59 2.20
N ALA A 136 5.40 4.61 2.69
CA ALA A 136 4.26 4.03 2.00
C ALA A 136 3.85 4.81 0.74
N GLU A 137 4.26 6.08 0.60
CA GLU A 137 3.96 6.91 -0.56
C GLU A 137 4.90 6.66 -1.76
N TYR A 138 6.07 6.03 -1.55
CA TYR A 138 7.09 5.85 -2.59
C TYR A 138 7.50 4.39 -2.85
N VAL A 139 6.62 3.45 -2.48
CA VAL A 139 6.69 2.03 -2.86
C VAL A 139 5.61 1.73 -3.92
N PRO A 140 5.64 0.58 -4.61
CA PRO A 140 4.51 0.18 -5.46
C PRO A 140 3.26 0.03 -4.62
N TYR A 141 2.15 0.59 -5.03
CA TYR A 141 0.89 0.52 -4.28
C TYR A 141 0.13 -0.78 -4.54
N TYR A 142 0.38 -1.40 -5.68
CA TYR A 142 -0.14 -2.69 -6.10
C TYR A 142 0.85 -3.38 -7.02
N VAL A 143 0.74 -4.69 -7.10
CA VAL A 143 1.49 -5.52 -8.04
C VAL A 143 0.54 -6.53 -8.69
N SER A 144 0.76 -6.83 -9.97
CA SER A 144 -0.06 -7.81 -10.69
C SER A 144 0.82 -8.88 -11.30
N GLY A 145 0.41 -10.14 -11.18
CA GLY A 145 1.17 -11.27 -11.68
C GLY A 145 0.91 -12.56 -10.92
N LEU A 146 1.95 -13.31 -10.70
CA LEU A 146 1.96 -14.57 -9.94
C LEU A 146 2.63 -14.34 -8.59
N ARG A 147 2.07 -14.95 -7.55
CA ARG A 147 2.63 -14.99 -6.21
C ARG A 147 2.67 -16.43 -5.73
N TRP A 148 3.83 -16.86 -5.26
CA TRP A 148 3.99 -18.10 -4.50
C TRP A 148 4.36 -17.75 -3.06
N THR A 149 3.64 -18.31 -2.10
CA THR A 149 3.89 -18.17 -0.67
C THR A 149 4.21 -19.53 -0.09
N ARG A 150 5.27 -19.62 0.73
CA ARG A 150 5.60 -20.84 1.47
C ARG A 150 5.75 -20.53 2.95
N SER A 151 4.97 -21.23 3.77
CA SER A 151 5.10 -21.24 5.23
C SER A 151 6.10 -22.33 5.63
N TRP A 152 7.34 -21.96 5.97
CA TRP A 152 8.38 -22.90 6.38
C TRP A 152 8.13 -23.41 7.79
N THR A 153 7.78 -22.50 8.68
CA THR A 153 7.36 -22.74 10.06
C THR A 153 6.12 -21.89 10.37
N SER A 154 5.57 -22.01 11.57
CA SER A 154 4.49 -21.11 12.03
C SER A 154 4.95 -19.64 12.16
N GLN A 155 6.26 -19.39 12.21
CA GLN A 155 6.85 -18.07 12.43
C GLN A 155 7.49 -17.49 11.16
N PHE A 156 7.87 -18.32 10.19
CA PHE A 156 8.64 -17.90 9.02
C PHE A 156 7.93 -18.25 7.71
N LYS A 157 7.74 -17.22 6.88
CA LYS A 157 7.16 -17.32 5.53
C LYS A 157 8.05 -16.62 4.51
N THR A 158 8.02 -17.12 3.29
CA THR A 158 8.57 -16.43 2.12
C THR A 158 7.52 -16.25 1.05
N GLN A 159 7.59 -15.13 0.32
CA GLN A 159 6.76 -14.91 -0.87
C GLN A 159 7.66 -14.55 -2.05
N LEU A 160 7.42 -15.19 -3.18
CA LEU A 160 8.02 -14.86 -4.47
C LEU A 160 6.96 -14.28 -5.38
N PHE A 161 7.31 -13.23 -6.08
CA PHE A 161 6.45 -12.56 -7.05
C PHE A 161 7.10 -12.54 -8.42
N VAL A 162 6.32 -12.86 -9.44
CA VAL A 162 6.64 -12.57 -10.84
C VAL A 162 5.56 -11.62 -11.33
N THR A 163 5.94 -10.37 -11.58
CA THR A 163 4.97 -9.29 -11.82
C THR A 163 5.20 -8.60 -13.16
N SER A 164 4.20 -7.86 -13.59
CA SER A 164 4.23 -7.05 -14.83
C SER A 164 5.08 -5.78 -14.73
N GLY A 165 5.71 -5.52 -13.61
CA GLY A 165 6.55 -4.35 -13.35
C GLY A 165 6.25 -3.66 -12.03
N TRP A 166 6.84 -2.49 -11.85
CA TRP A 166 6.54 -1.61 -10.74
C TRP A 166 5.17 -0.95 -10.96
N GLN A 167 4.14 -1.39 -10.23
CA GLN A 167 2.81 -0.76 -10.23
C GLN A 167 2.11 -0.76 -11.62
N ARG A 168 1.68 -1.96 -12.06
CA ARG A 168 0.93 -2.17 -13.31
C ARG A 168 -0.14 -3.24 -13.14
N LEU A 169 -1.37 -2.95 -13.61
CA LEU A 169 -2.50 -3.88 -13.56
C LEU A 169 -2.44 -4.97 -14.65
N LEU A 170 -1.94 -4.67 -15.82
CA LEU A 170 -1.89 -5.64 -16.90
C LEU A 170 -0.50 -6.26 -17.04
N LEU A 171 -0.51 -7.57 -17.25
CA LEU A 171 0.65 -8.29 -17.76
C LEU A 171 0.95 -7.74 -19.15
N SER A 172 1.93 -6.86 -19.25
CA SER A 172 2.47 -6.46 -20.54
C SER A 172 3.65 -7.38 -20.87
N ALA A 173 3.70 -7.85 -22.10
CA ALA A 173 4.67 -8.84 -22.58
C ALA A 173 6.15 -8.41 -22.54
N VAL A 174 6.47 -7.22 -22.01
CA VAL A 174 7.79 -6.65 -22.26
C VAL A 174 8.87 -7.26 -21.39
N ARG A 175 8.76 -7.27 -20.08
CA ARG A 175 9.72 -7.93 -19.16
C ARG A 175 9.11 -8.16 -17.80
N PRO A 176 9.21 -9.36 -17.25
CA PRO A 176 8.76 -9.62 -15.88
C PRO A 176 9.67 -8.91 -14.88
N SER A 177 9.07 -8.49 -13.78
CA SER A 177 9.77 -8.05 -12.59
C SER A 177 9.63 -9.08 -11.49
N PHE A 178 10.57 -9.08 -10.55
CA PHE A 178 10.66 -10.08 -9.51
C PHE A 178 10.57 -9.40 -8.14
N GLY A 179 9.80 -9.98 -7.26
CA GLY A 179 9.70 -9.58 -5.87
C GLY A 179 10.01 -10.74 -4.94
N LEU A 180 10.58 -10.44 -3.80
CA LEU A 180 10.86 -11.41 -2.74
C LEU A 180 10.53 -10.75 -1.42
N LEU A 181 9.79 -11.46 -0.57
CA LEU A 181 9.45 -11.04 0.78
C LEU A 181 9.74 -12.17 1.76
N PHE A 182 10.53 -11.86 2.79
CA PHE A 182 10.73 -12.67 3.97
C PHE A 182 9.94 -12.08 5.13
N GLN A 183 9.14 -12.90 5.80
CA GLN A 183 8.36 -12.51 6.96
C GLN A 183 8.71 -13.43 8.14
N TYR A 184 9.03 -12.82 9.27
CA TYR A 184 9.29 -13.55 10.50
C TYR A 184 8.53 -12.90 11.65
N GLU A 185 7.72 -13.70 12.34
CA GLU A 185 6.93 -13.25 13.48
C GLU A 185 7.24 -14.13 14.69
N LYS A 186 7.65 -13.50 15.80
CA LYS A 186 7.94 -14.21 17.05
C LYS A 186 7.54 -13.37 18.25
N LYS A 187 6.63 -13.90 19.05
CA LYS A 187 6.07 -13.20 20.22
C LYS A 187 5.52 -11.84 19.83
N ASN A 188 6.17 -10.78 20.30
CA ASN A 188 5.75 -9.38 20.10
C ASN A 188 6.40 -8.73 18.88
N TRP A 189 7.24 -9.44 18.15
CA TRP A 189 8.05 -8.90 17.05
C TRP A 189 7.58 -9.42 15.70
N LYS A 190 7.55 -8.53 14.74
CA LYS A 190 7.31 -8.81 13.34
C LYS A 190 8.41 -8.17 12.49
N TYR A 191 8.99 -8.95 11.60
CA TYR A 191 10.04 -8.53 10.68
C TYR A 191 9.63 -8.84 9.27
N ASN A 192 9.76 -7.86 8.38
CA ASN A 192 9.59 -8.04 6.94
C ASN A 192 10.84 -7.53 6.25
N TRP A 193 11.38 -8.32 5.34
CA TRP A 193 12.47 -7.91 4.46
C TRP A 193 12.07 -8.20 3.03
N SER A 194 11.91 -7.15 2.23
CA SER A 194 11.38 -7.23 0.89
C SER A 194 12.34 -6.68 -0.14
N HIS A 195 12.27 -7.24 -1.35
CA HIS A 195 13.09 -6.87 -2.49
C HIS A 195 12.22 -6.75 -3.72
N PHE A 196 12.60 -5.83 -4.59
CA PHE A 196 12.09 -5.72 -5.95
C PHE A 196 13.25 -5.58 -6.91
N TYR A 197 13.18 -6.32 -8.02
CA TYR A 197 14.07 -6.14 -9.17
C TYR A 197 13.25 -6.20 -10.46
N GLY A 198 13.36 -5.18 -11.28
CA GLY A 198 12.64 -5.20 -12.54
C GLY A 198 12.69 -3.92 -13.32
N ASP A 199 12.02 -3.95 -14.46
CA ASP A 199 11.89 -2.82 -15.36
C ASP A 199 10.78 -1.88 -14.86
N LEU A 200 11.07 -0.59 -14.92
CA LEU A 200 10.06 0.45 -14.83
C LEU A 200 9.51 0.63 -16.24
N ALA A 201 8.54 -0.19 -16.59
CA ALA A 201 7.93 -0.03 -17.90
C ALA A 201 7.36 1.39 -18.06
N PRO A 202 7.40 1.94 -19.29
CA PRO A 202 6.95 3.29 -19.53
C PRO A 202 5.47 3.43 -19.17
N THR A 203 5.22 4.47 -18.45
CA THR A 203 3.89 4.92 -18.10
C THR A 203 3.40 5.81 -19.23
N GLY A 204 2.29 5.45 -19.86
CA GLY A 204 1.64 6.27 -20.87
C GLY A 204 1.86 5.83 -22.33
N LYS A 205 1.29 6.60 -23.25
CA LYS A 205 1.34 6.43 -24.70
C LYS A 205 2.71 6.79 -25.33
N ILE A 206 3.81 6.38 -24.69
CA ILE A 206 5.15 6.60 -25.24
C ILE A 206 5.40 5.51 -26.26
N ASP A 207 5.90 5.90 -27.42
CA ASP A 207 6.32 5.02 -28.49
C ASP A 207 7.16 3.86 -27.93
N PRO A 208 6.77 2.60 -28.15
CA PRO A 208 7.52 1.43 -27.68
C PRO A 208 8.98 1.42 -28.12
N LEU A 209 9.32 2.10 -29.24
CA LEU A 209 10.68 2.22 -29.75
C LEU A 209 11.54 3.23 -28.96
N LEU A 210 10.92 4.12 -28.20
CA LEU A 210 11.59 5.09 -27.33
C LEU A 210 11.69 4.63 -25.89
N VAL A 211 11.27 3.41 -25.59
CA VAL A 211 11.32 2.82 -24.25
C VAL A 211 12.77 2.58 -23.86
N GLN A 212 13.32 3.54 -23.17
CA GLN A 212 14.60 3.38 -22.52
C GLN A 212 14.43 2.35 -21.39
N ASN A 213 15.18 1.27 -21.44
CA ASN A 213 15.22 0.26 -20.39
C ASN A 213 15.58 0.95 -19.06
N ARG A 214 14.65 0.98 -18.14
CA ARG A 214 14.86 1.49 -16.79
C ARG A 214 14.75 0.32 -15.84
N TRP A 215 15.83 -0.11 -15.26
CA TRP A 215 15.75 -1.09 -14.21
C TRP A 215 15.84 -0.43 -12.84
N ARG A 216 15.11 -1.01 -11.88
CA ARG A 216 15.09 -0.63 -10.48
C ARG A 216 15.42 -1.84 -9.62
N PHE A 217 16.31 -1.63 -8.67
CA PHE A 217 16.48 -2.50 -7.52
C PHE A 217 16.02 -1.75 -6.28
N PHE A 218 15.24 -2.40 -5.44
CA PHE A 218 14.68 -1.81 -4.24
C PHE A 218 14.73 -2.84 -3.11
N GLN A 219 15.10 -2.38 -1.93
CA GLN A 219 15.07 -3.17 -0.69
C GLN A 219 14.38 -2.39 0.39
N GLU A 220 13.63 -3.10 1.23
CA GLU A 220 12.95 -2.54 2.37
C GLU A 220 13.04 -3.51 3.55
N PHE A 221 13.33 -2.98 4.71
CA PHE A 221 13.31 -3.68 5.98
C PHE A 221 12.33 -2.99 6.92
N ASN A 222 11.36 -3.76 7.40
CA ASN A 222 10.36 -3.32 8.36
C ASN A 222 10.48 -4.13 9.64
N ILE A 223 10.35 -3.43 10.77
CA ILE A 223 10.27 -4.03 12.08
C ILE A 223 9.05 -3.49 12.82
N GLY A 224 8.24 -4.39 13.38
CA GLY A 224 7.12 -4.09 14.23
C GLY A 224 7.29 -4.71 15.62
N TYR A 225 6.84 -4.03 16.63
CA TYR A 225 6.80 -4.50 18.00
C TYR A 225 5.48 -4.11 18.64
N ALA A 226 4.78 -5.08 19.24
CA ALA A 226 3.55 -4.84 19.98
C ALA A 226 3.59 -5.58 21.32
N LYS A 227 3.51 -4.83 22.43
CA LYS A 227 3.45 -5.40 23.78
C LYS A 227 2.76 -4.42 24.73
N ASN A 228 1.88 -4.95 25.55
CA ASN A 228 1.04 -4.16 26.44
C ASN A 228 0.31 -3.05 25.65
N ASN A 229 0.47 -1.80 26.05
CA ASN A 229 -0.16 -0.65 25.41
C ASN A 229 0.67 -0.02 24.29
N TRP A 230 1.86 -0.54 23.98
CA TRP A 230 2.75 0.02 22.99
C TRP A 230 2.73 -0.77 21.67
N THR A 231 2.61 -0.05 20.57
CA THR A 231 2.87 -0.54 19.21
C THR A 231 3.93 0.37 18.58
N LEU A 232 5.03 -0.22 18.12
CA LEU A 232 6.12 0.48 17.46
C LEU A 232 6.31 -0.12 16.07
N GLN A 233 6.58 0.74 15.09
CA GLN A 233 6.96 0.32 13.74
C GLN A 233 8.12 1.17 13.25
N SER A 234 9.03 0.55 12.52
CA SER A 234 10.08 1.23 11.80
C SER A 234 10.23 0.62 10.42
N CYS A 235 10.47 1.46 9.44
CA CYS A 235 10.77 1.09 8.07
C CYS A 235 12.04 1.81 7.63
N VAL A 236 12.94 1.06 7.01
CA VAL A 236 14.09 1.62 6.30
C VAL A 236 14.11 0.99 4.92
N TYR A 237 14.17 1.81 3.88
CA TYR A 237 14.34 1.32 2.53
C TYR A 237 15.31 2.15 1.71
N GLY A 238 15.83 1.53 0.67
CA GLY A 238 16.62 2.18 -0.34
C GLY A 238 16.46 1.52 -1.69
N GLY A 239 16.78 2.28 -2.72
CA GLY A 239 16.71 1.79 -4.07
C GLY A 239 17.77 2.38 -4.98
N LEU A 240 18.02 1.65 -6.04
CA LEU A 240 18.90 2.00 -7.14
C LEU A 240 18.12 1.96 -8.44
N GLN A 241 18.30 2.96 -9.28
CA GLN A 241 17.66 3.02 -10.59
C GLN A 241 18.66 3.45 -11.66
N LYS A 242 18.66 2.75 -12.78
CA LYS A 242 19.44 3.10 -13.95
C LYS A 242 18.52 3.24 -15.16
N GLN A 243 18.79 4.25 -15.96
CA GLN A 243 18.16 4.46 -17.26
C GLN A 243 19.16 4.10 -18.34
N THR A 244 18.72 3.36 -19.37
CA THR A 244 19.58 3.04 -20.53
C THR A 244 20.04 4.34 -21.21
N GLY A 245 21.32 4.44 -21.50
CA GLY A 245 21.92 5.66 -22.06
C GLY A 245 22.34 6.70 -21.02
N ALA A 246 21.92 6.56 -19.74
CA ALA A 246 22.42 7.41 -18.67
C ALA A 246 23.68 6.80 -18.04
N SER A 247 24.72 7.62 -17.86
CA SER A 247 25.96 7.20 -17.23
C SER A 247 25.83 7.04 -15.70
N GLN A 248 24.87 7.71 -15.09
CA GLN A 248 24.73 7.77 -13.63
C GLN A 248 23.69 6.82 -13.11
N LEU A 249 24.04 6.13 -12.02
CA LEU A 249 23.15 5.38 -11.17
C LEU A 249 22.45 6.36 -10.20
N LYS A 250 21.12 6.33 -10.19
CA LYS A 250 20.30 7.12 -9.28
C LYS A 250 19.98 6.30 -8.04
N PHE A 251 19.94 6.94 -6.86
CA PHE A 251 19.59 6.28 -5.62
C PHE A 251 18.70 7.16 -4.75
N TRP A 252 17.96 6.52 -3.83
CA TRP A 252 17.17 7.16 -2.78
C TRP A 252 17.14 6.29 -1.53
N LEU A 253 16.94 6.92 -0.38
CA LEU A 253 16.84 6.29 0.92
C LEU A 253 15.67 6.89 1.70
N GLN A 254 15.05 6.09 2.53
CA GLN A 254 13.99 6.53 3.44
C GLN A 254 14.11 5.79 4.77
N GLY A 255 13.78 6.47 5.87
CA GLY A 255 13.64 5.87 7.18
C GLY A 255 12.48 6.49 7.95
N ASN A 256 11.75 5.70 8.71
CA ASN A 256 10.73 6.18 9.64
C ASN A 256 10.71 5.40 10.95
N LEU A 257 10.18 6.06 11.96
CA LEU A 257 9.81 5.45 13.22
C LEU A 257 8.42 5.94 13.60
N GLN A 258 7.54 5.01 13.93
CA GLN A 258 6.17 5.26 14.36
C GLN A 258 5.93 4.60 15.71
N ALA A 259 5.19 5.27 16.56
CA ALA A 259 4.78 4.76 17.87
C ALA A 259 3.31 5.04 18.11
N SER A 260 2.63 4.08 18.71
CA SER A 260 1.27 4.26 19.25
C SER A 260 1.22 3.75 20.69
N TYR A 261 0.52 4.50 21.53
CA TYR A 261 0.22 4.14 22.91
C TYR A 261 -1.28 4.07 23.12
N THR A 262 -1.80 2.91 23.45
CA THR A 262 -3.20 2.67 23.78
C THR A 262 -3.45 3.12 25.22
N VAL A 263 -4.16 4.23 25.39
CA VAL A 263 -4.50 4.79 26.70
C VAL A 263 -5.58 3.93 27.38
N ASN A 264 -6.58 3.56 26.59
CA ASN A 264 -7.68 2.66 26.98
C ASN A 264 -8.28 2.03 25.71
N ASP A 265 -9.34 1.24 25.83
CA ASP A 265 -9.98 0.52 24.71
C ASP A 265 -10.50 1.43 23.60
N GLN A 266 -10.66 2.70 23.86
CA GLN A 266 -11.19 3.67 22.90
C GLN A 266 -10.13 4.65 22.38
N LEU A 267 -9.13 5.01 23.18
CA LEU A 267 -8.18 6.09 22.86
C LEU A 267 -6.78 5.56 22.67
N SER A 268 -6.19 5.89 21.54
CA SER A 268 -4.76 5.74 21.27
C SER A 268 -4.10 7.06 20.86
N LEU A 269 -2.89 7.27 21.33
CA LEU A 269 -2.01 8.39 20.96
C LEU A 269 -0.94 7.88 20.00
N ASN A 270 -0.57 8.66 19.02
CA ASN A 270 0.44 8.27 18.05
C ASN A 270 1.45 9.40 17.77
N ALA A 271 2.65 9.00 17.38
CA ALA A 271 3.71 9.89 16.93
C ALA A 271 4.53 9.22 15.84
N ARG A 272 5.07 10.02 14.92
CA ARG A 272 5.93 9.56 13.83
C ARG A 272 7.02 10.56 13.53
N SER A 273 8.21 10.05 13.19
CA SER A 273 9.32 10.79 12.63
C SER A 273 9.84 10.08 11.40
N GLU A 274 10.16 10.81 10.35
CA GLU A 274 10.59 10.25 9.08
C GLU A 274 11.55 11.16 8.33
N ILE A 275 12.40 10.54 7.53
CA ILE A 275 13.35 11.21 6.66
C ILE A 275 13.36 10.55 5.28
N PHE A 276 13.38 11.36 4.24
CA PHE A 276 13.51 10.93 2.85
C PHE A 276 14.68 11.64 2.21
N TYR A 277 15.60 10.89 1.63
CA TYR A 277 16.77 11.40 0.93
C TYR A 277 16.78 10.91 -0.51
N ASP A 278 16.51 11.80 -1.47
CA ASP A 278 16.44 11.52 -2.89
C ASP A 278 17.17 12.59 -3.71
N PRO A 279 18.51 12.59 -3.67
CA PRO A 279 19.31 13.61 -4.36
C PRO A 279 19.19 13.53 -5.87
N SER A 280 18.70 12.40 -6.38
CA SER A 280 18.55 12.13 -7.82
C SER A 280 17.13 12.35 -8.33
N MET A 281 16.21 12.80 -7.48
CA MET A 281 14.79 13.03 -7.81
C MET A 281 14.12 11.82 -8.49
N VAL A 282 14.33 10.64 -7.95
CA VAL A 282 13.77 9.39 -8.49
C VAL A 282 12.29 9.25 -8.15
N GLY A 283 11.94 9.50 -6.92
CA GLY A 283 10.57 9.47 -6.41
C GLY A 283 10.03 10.86 -6.09
N PHE A 284 10.88 11.78 -5.70
CA PHE A 284 10.52 13.06 -5.13
C PHE A 284 11.00 14.22 -6.03
N SER A 285 10.17 14.63 -6.99
CA SER A 285 10.55 15.62 -8.00
C SER A 285 10.47 17.09 -7.54
N THR A 286 9.92 17.38 -6.35
CA THR A 286 9.53 18.75 -5.97
C THR A 286 10.21 19.30 -4.73
N ALA A 287 11.04 18.52 -4.03
CA ALA A 287 11.69 18.98 -2.82
C ALA A 287 13.20 18.69 -2.83
N ASN A 288 13.97 19.68 -2.41
CA ASN A 288 15.36 19.45 -2.09
C ASN A 288 15.46 18.52 -0.87
N THR A 289 16.25 17.49 -1.00
CA THR A 289 16.50 16.54 0.08
C THR A 289 17.67 16.95 0.96
N PRO A 290 17.70 16.59 2.24
CA PRO A 290 16.73 15.71 2.91
C PRO A 290 15.37 16.39 3.13
N PHE A 291 14.31 15.57 3.02
CA PHE A 291 12.95 15.93 3.33
C PHE A 291 12.54 15.16 4.60
N THR A 292 12.07 15.87 5.60
CA THR A 292 11.67 15.29 6.89
C THR A 292 10.22 15.56 7.19
N SER A 293 9.62 14.68 7.98
CA SER A 293 8.29 14.90 8.52
C SER A 293 8.22 14.38 9.95
N VAL A 294 7.52 15.13 10.80
CA VAL A 294 7.15 14.70 12.14
C VAL A 294 5.65 14.87 12.31
N SER A 295 5.02 13.93 13.00
CA SER A 295 3.61 14.05 13.33
C SER A 295 3.28 13.48 14.70
N SER A 296 2.18 13.97 15.26
CA SER A 296 1.54 13.39 16.42
C SER A 296 0.04 13.57 16.32
N GLY A 297 -0.71 12.68 16.97
CA GLY A 297 -2.16 12.70 16.92
C GLY A 297 -2.79 11.70 17.87
N PHE A 298 -4.09 11.56 17.72
CA PHE A 298 -4.86 10.56 18.45
C PHE A 298 -5.92 9.93 17.55
N MET A 299 -6.32 8.72 17.91
CA MET A 299 -7.47 8.03 17.36
C MET A 299 -8.42 7.62 18.47
N TYR A 300 -9.71 7.82 18.25
CA TYR A 300 -10.76 7.49 19.19
C TYR A 300 -11.78 6.56 18.54
N GLN A 301 -11.98 5.39 19.13
CA GLN A 301 -12.92 4.37 18.66
C GLN A 301 -14.31 4.62 19.24
N LEU A 302 -15.26 4.93 18.38
CA LEU A 302 -16.67 5.14 18.70
C LEU A 302 -17.46 3.85 18.44
N GLY A 303 -17.26 2.83 19.28
CA GLY A 303 -17.84 1.50 19.07
C GLY A 303 -17.06 0.65 18.06
N PRO A 304 -17.58 -0.51 17.62
CA PRO A 304 -16.82 -1.49 16.85
C PRO A 304 -16.54 -1.08 15.39
N VAL A 305 -17.30 -0.14 14.86
CA VAL A 305 -17.31 0.19 13.42
C VAL A 305 -16.68 1.55 13.13
N LEU A 306 -16.85 2.53 14.02
CA LEU A 306 -16.54 3.93 13.76
C LEU A 306 -15.31 4.39 14.53
N GLN A 307 -14.36 5.01 13.83
CA GLN A 307 -13.18 5.64 14.38
C GLN A 307 -13.11 7.11 13.92
N VAL A 308 -12.74 7.98 14.84
CA VAL A 308 -12.42 9.38 14.55
C VAL A 308 -11.01 9.68 15.05
N GLY A 309 -10.36 10.71 14.52
CA GLY A 309 -9.03 11.07 14.98
C GLY A 309 -8.55 12.40 14.43
N GLN A 310 -7.43 12.84 14.98
CA GLN A 310 -6.73 14.03 14.51
C GLN A 310 -5.22 13.77 14.46
N GLU A 311 -4.55 14.43 13.53
CA GLU A 311 -3.10 14.41 13.41
C GLU A 311 -2.62 15.81 13.02
N ILE A 312 -1.59 16.29 13.70
CA ILE A 312 -0.78 17.40 13.24
C ILE A 312 0.50 16.84 12.63
N ARG A 313 0.82 17.29 11.42
CA ARG A 313 2.00 16.84 10.69
C ARG A 313 2.77 18.03 10.13
N TYR A 314 4.07 18.05 10.37
CA TYR A 314 5.00 19.02 9.84
C TYR A 314 5.86 18.38 8.76
N PHE A 315 5.93 19.02 7.59
CA PHE A 315 6.80 18.68 6.49
C PHE A 315 7.87 19.75 6.34
N LEU A 316 9.12 19.33 6.32
CA LEU A 316 10.28 20.19 6.37
C LEU A 316 11.33 19.79 5.32
N SER A 317 11.80 20.78 4.56
CA SER A 317 13.01 20.73 3.75
C SER A 317 13.62 22.12 3.66
N ARG A 318 14.69 22.30 2.89
CA ARG A 318 15.29 23.64 2.68
C ARG A 318 14.31 24.67 2.09
N GLN A 319 13.27 24.23 1.37
CA GLN A 319 12.33 25.09 0.66
C GLN A 319 10.87 24.89 1.10
N ILE A 320 10.61 23.88 1.89
CA ILE A 320 9.27 23.49 2.29
C ILE A 320 9.19 23.53 3.81
N GLU A 321 8.21 24.27 4.30
CA GLU A 321 7.78 24.25 5.69
C GLU A 321 6.25 24.30 5.68
N ILE A 322 5.62 23.16 5.86
CA ILE A 322 4.16 23.01 5.74
C ILE A 322 3.62 22.26 6.96
N PRO A 323 2.96 22.97 7.89
CA PRO A 323 2.12 22.34 8.90
C PRO A 323 0.79 21.92 8.29
N VAL A 324 0.29 20.74 8.63
CA VAL A 324 -1.03 20.26 8.21
C VAL A 324 -1.74 19.66 9.41
N TYR A 325 -3.00 20.06 9.59
CA TYR A 325 -3.90 19.51 10.59
C TYR A 325 -4.93 18.64 9.88
N TYR A 326 -5.02 17.39 10.28
CA TYR A 326 -5.95 16.41 9.75
C TYR A 326 -7.02 16.07 10.77
N SER A 327 -8.25 15.89 10.31
CA SER A 327 -9.35 15.28 11.05
C SER A 327 -9.94 14.16 10.20
N PHE A 328 -10.17 13.01 10.80
CA PHE A 328 -10.55 11.76 10.11
C PHE A 328 -11.87 11.23 10.61
N LEU A 329 -12.62 10.64 9.70
CA LEU A 329 -13.76 9.79 9.95
C LEU A 329 -13.58 8.47 9.21
N ARG A 330 -13.57 7.35 9.93
CA ARG A 330 -13.31 6.04 9.37
C ARG A 330 -14.34 5.03 9.81
N LEU A 331 -14.69 4.13 8.89
CA LEU A 331 -15.57 3.00 9.16
C LEU A 331 -14.88 1.71 8.75
N LYS A 332 -15.19 0.62 9.50
CA LYS A 332 -14.83 -0.76 9.15
C LYS A 332 -16.01 -1.66 9.50
N PHE A 333 -16.46 -2.48 8.58
CA PHE A 333 -17.59 -3.38 8.74
C PHE A 333 -17.39 -4.70 8.01
#